data_a2898cad37db45b280ec6f8ef7430325
#
_entry.id   a2898cad37db45b280ec6f8ef7430325
#
_cell.length_a   1.000
_cell.length_b   1.000
_cell.length_c   1.000
_cell.angle_alpha   90.00
_cell.angle_beta   90.00
_cell.angle_gamma   90.00
#
_symmetry.space_group_name_H-M   'P 1'
#
loop_
_entity.id
_entity.type
_entity.pdbx_description
1 polymer ?
#
loop_
_entity_poly.entity_id
_entity_poly.type
_entity_poly.pdbx_seq_one_letter_code
_entity_poly.pdbx_strand_id
1 'polypeptide(L)'
;MVKVVKIWKGDLMMRSKSLAKNKDLQRKVLCSLLAAGVMSVCISGGDVWASGTIKDQDMIITSNMDIVADDGEFEGVTNRYAAIGHTQDSTMTVTAKPGVMVDSVVTATNGRAMGIVNVGNGVLNVNGNYSFALNADTVRGIRNNGYNDLNLNGDFIIKAVSKGKNSNNDVVVGVEAFNGTNITVNGDKLNIDITTDNARIIGVQNFNNNGETITFNSNDTSIKAVQIGTGSVCQGVLAYQSTTNFNGNVVIDLKADQV
;
A
#
# COMPACT_ATOMS: atom_id res chain seq x y z
N MET A 1 -17.40 -33.36 -0.03
CA MET A 1 -17.70 -33.86 -1.38
C MET A 1 -17.52 -32.68 -2.37
N VAL A 2 -16.34 -32.57 -2.97
CA VAL A 2 -16.00 -31.46 -3.87
C VAL A 2 -16.55 -31.77 -5.26
N LYS A 3 -17.50 -31.00 -5.76
CA LYS A 3 -17.94 -31.08 -7.17
C LYS A 3 -16.93 -30.37 -8.06
N VAL A 4 -16.12 -31.13 -8.79
CA VAL A 4 -15.27 -30.61 -9.85
C VAL A 4 -16.15 -30.23 -11.04
N VAL A 5 -16.27 -28.93 -11.32
CA VAL A 5 -16.96 -28.45 -12.52
C VAL A 5 -15.96 -28.52 -13.68
N LYS A 6 -16.14 -29.50 -14.57
CA LYS A 6 -15.40 -29.61 -15.82
C LYS A 6 -15.96 -28.58 -16.81
N ILE A 7 -15.24 -27.47 -17.01
CA ILE A 7 -15.60 -26.46 -18.02
C ILE A 7 -14.90 -26.84 -19.33
N TRP A 8 -15.69 -27.05 -20.40
CA TRP A 8 -15.17 -27.41 -21.72
C TRP A 8 -14.49 -26.19 -22.39
N LYS A 9 -13.29 -26.39 -22.95
CA LYS A 9 -12.49 -25.36 -23.64
C LYS A 9 -13.25 -24.53 -24.70
N GLY A 10 -14.26 -25.10 -25.33
CA GLY A 10 -15.06 -24.44 -26.38
C GLY A 10 -15.99 -23.33 -25.85
N ASP A 11 -16.58 -23.55 -24.68
CA ASP A 11 -17.51 -22.57 -24.08
C ASP A 11 -16.78 -21.34 -23.51
N LEU A 12 -15.54 -21.52 -23.04
CA LEU A 12 -14.72 -20.42 -22.55
C LEU A 12 -14.32 -19.44 -23.67
N MET A 13 -14.02 -19.95 -24.88
CA MET A 13 -13.61 -19.13 -26.02
C MET A 13 -14.76 -18.27 -26.59
N MET A 14 -15.99 -18.78 -26.60
CA MET A 14 -17.14 -17.98 -27.07
C MET A 14 -17.56 -16.92 -26.06
N ARG A 15 -17.46 -17.22 -24.77
CA ARG A 15 -17.77 -16.24 -23.70
C ARG A 15 -16.69 -15.17 -23.57
N SER A 16 -15.42 -15.48 -23.84
CA SER A 16 -14.34 -14.49 -23.80
C SER A 16 -14.49 -13.38 -24.85
N LYS A 17 -14.98 -13.69 -26.05
CA LYS A 17 -15.25 -12.69 -27.09
C LYS A 17 -16.43 -11.77 -26.79
N SER A 18 -17.41 -12.24 -26.01
CA SER A 18 -18.55 -11.44 -25.54
C SER A 18 -18.19 -10.62 -24.28
N LEU A 19 -17.37 -11.15 -23.43
CA LEU A 19 -16.85 -10.47 -22.23
C LEU A 19 -15.91 -9.30 -22.57
N ALA A 20 -15.13 -9.42 -23.66
CA ALA A 20 -14.23 -8.35 -24.11
C ALA A 20 -14.97 -7.04 -24.49
N LYS A 21 -16.27 -7.09 -24.75
CA LYS A 21 -17.10 -5.91 -25.04
C LYS A 21 -17.75 -5.26 -23.82
N ASN A 22 -17.75 -5.92 -22.66
CA ASN A 22 -18.42 -5.41 -21.46
C ASN A 22 -17.45 -5.38 -20.27
N LYS A 23 -16.75 -4.26 -20.11
CA LYS A 23 -15.76 -4.03 -19.01
C LYS A 23 -16.36 -4.23 -17.62
N ASP A 24 -17.64 -3.92 -17.41
CA ASP A 24 -18.33 -4.09 -16.13
C ASP A 24 -18.60 -5.56 -15.80
N LEU A 25 -18.87 -6.38 -16.80
CA LEU A 25 -19.07 -7.81 -16.60
C LEU A 25 -17.74 -8.52 -16.32
N GLN A 26 -16.63 -8.10 -16.94
CA GLN A 26 -15.30 -8.59 -16.63
C GLN A 26 -14.90 -8.26 -15.19
N ARG A 27 -15.17 -7.03 -14.73
CA ARG A 27 -14.95 -6.62 -13.34
C ARG A 27 -15.73 -7.49 -12.36
N LYS A 28 -17.02 -7.71 -12.60
CA LYS A 28 -17.89 -8.53 -11.70
C LYS A 28 -17.49 -10.00 -11.67
N VAL A 29 -17.04 -10.57 -12.79
CA VAL A 29 -16.54 -11.96 -12.83
C VAL A 29 -15.20 -12.09 -12.11
N LEU A 30 -14.30 -11.11 -12.27
CA LEU A 30 -13.03 -11.11 -11.58
C LEU A 30 -13.22 -10.95 -10.07
N CYS A 31 -14.08 -10.03 -9.62
CA CYS A 31 -14.40 -9.83 -8.20
C CYS A 31 -15.02 -11.09 -7.55
N SER A 32 -15.87 -11.82 -8.27
CA SER A 32 -16.46 -13.06 -7.74
C SER A 32 -15.46 -14.21 -7.64
N LEU A 33 -14.42 -14.23 -8.47
CA LEU A 33 -13.31 -15.19 -8.38
C LEU A 33 -12.34 -14.85 -7.24
N LEU A 34 -12.10 -13.56 -6.99
CA LEU A 34 -11.32 -13.04 -5.85
C LEU A 34 -11.98 -13.37 -4.51
N ALA A 35 -13.30 -13.20 -4.41
CA ALA A 35 -14.06 -13.51 -3.19
C ALA A 35 -14.13 -15.02 -2.84
N ALA A 36 -13.80 -15.89 -3.79
CA ALA A 36 -13.86 -17.34 -3.59
C ALA A 36 -12.55 -17.96 -3.05
N GLY A 37 -11.52 -17.16 -2.75
CA GLY A 37 -10.26 -17.63 -2.13
C GLY A 37 -9.41 -18.57 -2.99
N VAL A 38 -9.66 -18.63 -4.29
CA VAL A 38 -8.91 -19.48 -5.24
C VAL A 38 -8.27 -18.58 -6.28
N MET A 39 -7.03 -18.16 -6.05
CA MET A 39 -6.35 -17.41 -7.08
C MET A 39 -4.92 -17.86 -7.36
N SER A 40 -4.85 -18.66 -8.41
CA SER A 40 -3.78 -18.54 -9.38
C SER A 40 -4.41 -18.00 -10.66
N VAL A 41 -4.48 -16.70 -10.84
CA VAL A 41 -4.94 -16.11 -12.10
C VAL A 41 -3.74 -16.00 -13.04
N CYS A 42 -3.51 -17.06 -13.81
CA CYS A 42 -2.65 -16.99 -14.99
C CYS A 42 -3.47 -16.37 -16.13
N ILE A 43 -3.45 -15.04 -16.28
CA ILE A 43 -3.94 -14.37 -17.48
C ILE A 43 -2.73 -14.04 -18.34
N SER A 44 -2.56 -14.77 -19.41
CA SER A 44 -1.54 -14.49 -20.41
C SER A 44 -2.01 -13.36 -21.33
N GLY A 45 -1.35 -12.21 -21.24
CA GLY A 45 -1.42 -11.12 -22.21
C GLY A 45 -2.61 -10.17 -22.05
N GLY A 46 -2.46 -9.15 -21.25
CA GLY A 46 -3.35 -8.00 -21.09
C GLY A 46 -3.24 -7.42 -19.69
N ASP A 47 -3.43 -6.11 -19.56
CA ASP A 47 -3.48 -5.47 -18.24
C ASP A 47 -4.64 -6.05 -17.44
N VAL A 48 -4.35 -6.61 -16.27
CA VAL A 48 -5.37 -7.15 -15.37
C VAL A 48 -5.75 -6.05 -14.39
N TRP A 49 -6.98 -5.58 -14.51
CA TRP A 49 -7.56 -4.69 -13.51
C TRP A 49 -8.12 -5.55 -12.38
N ALA A 50 -7.48 -5.54 -11.23
CA ALA A 50 -8.09 -6.02 -10.01
C ALA A 50 -8.80 -4.84 -9.33
N SER A 51 -10.11 -4.92 -9.20
CA SER A 51 -10.81 -4.05 -8.27
C SER A 51 -10.77 -4.74 -6.91
N GLY A 52 -10.24 -4.06 -5.90
CA GLY A 52 -10.28 -4.54 -4.53
C GLY A 52 -8.94 -4.51 -3.81
N THR A 53 -9.03 -4.45 -2.52
CA THR A 53 -7.90 -4.54 -1.60
C THR A 53 -7.37 -5.98 -1.56
N ILE A 54 -6.03 -6.16 -1.63
CA ILE A 54 -5.41 -7.44 -1.27
C ILE A 54 -5.38 -7.51 0.26
N LYS A 55 -6.26 -8.35 0.85
CA LYS A 55 -6.42 -8.41 2.30
C LYS A 55 -6.37 -9.84 2.81
N ASP A 56 -5.51 -10.08 3.80
CA ASP A 56 -5.42 -11.32 4.59
C ASP A 56 -5.27 -12.61 3.76
N GLN A 57 -4.58 -12.53 2.61
CA GLN A 57 -4.35 -13.67 1.72
C GLN A 57 -3.01 -13.60 1.03
N ASP A 58 -2.35 -14.74 0.88
CA ASP A 58 -1.15 -14.87 0.07
C ASP A 58 -1.48 -14.67 -1.41
N MET A 59 -0.62 -13.94 -2.11
CA MET A 59 -0.84 -13.66 -3.54
C MET A 59 0.45 -13.64 -4.34
N ILE A 60 0.43 -14.25 -5.52
CA ILE A 60 1.50 -14.13 -6.52
C ILE A 60 0.98 -13.38 -7.73
N ILE A 61 1.55 -12.20 -8.00
CA ILE A 61 1.19 -11.33 -9.11
C ILE A 61 2.14 -11.63 -10.27
N THR A 62 1.60 -12.09 -11.38
CA THR A 62 2.39 -12.60 -12.53
C THR A 62 2.42 -11.66 -13.73
N SER A 63 1.60 -10.62 -13.74
CA SER A 63 1.51 -9.59 -14.78
C SER A 63 1.23 -8.23 -14.14
N ASN A 64 1.46 -7.16 -14.89
CA ASN A 64 1.09 -5.84 -14.42
C ASN A 64 -0.38 -5.80 -14.02
N MET A 65 -0.66 -5.17 -12.90
CA MET A 65 -1.95 -5.19 -12.26
C MET A 65 -2.23 -3.85 -11.59
N ASP A 66 -3.43 -3.32 -11.79
CA ASP A 66 -3.90 -2.15 -11.08
C ASP A 66 -4.79 -2.57 -9.92
N ILE A 67 -4.51 -2.06 -8.73
CA ILE A 67 -5.32 -2.26 -7.54
C ILE A 67 -6.11 -0.98 -7.27
N VAL A 68 -7.44 -1.09 -7.24
CA VAL A 68 -8.32 -0.01 -6.79
C VAL A 68 -8.94 -0.45 -5.48
N ALA A 69 -8.52 0.13 -4.39
CA ALA A 69 -8.99 -0.26 -3.06
C ALA A 69 -10.47 0.07 -2.85
N ASP A 70 -11.25 -0.92 -2.46
CA ASP A 70 -12.70 -0.84 -2.22
C ASP A 70 -13.10 -1.27 -0.79
N ASP A 71 -12.23 -1.95 -0.05
CA ASP A 71 -12.46 -2.26 1.37
C ASP A 71 -12.07 -1.04 2.23
N GLY A 72 -13.04 -0.47 2.91
CA GLY A 72 -12.94 0.76 3.68
C GLY A 72 -12.95 0.55 5.19
N GLU A 73 -12.61 -0.66 5.66
CA GLU A 73 -12.55 -0.96 7.08
C GLU A 73 -11.21 -1.60 7.49
N PHE A 74 -10.34 -0.78 8.05
CA PHE A 74 -9.09 -1.21 8.68
C PHE A 74 -8.99 -0.64 10.10
N GLU A 75 -8.31 -1.35 10.98
CA GLU A 75 -8.13 -0.95 12.39
C GLU A 75 -9.48 -0.74 13.13
N GLY A 76 -10.55 -1.47 12.72
CA GLY A 76 -11.88 -1.31 13.30
C GLY A 76 -12.56 0.03 13.03
N VAL A 77 -12.10 0.79 12.05
CA VAL A 77 -12.61 2.13 11.71
C VAL A 77 -13.00 2.16 10.23
N THR A 78 -14.23 2.58 9.97
CA THR A 78 -14.75 2.82 8.63
C THR A 78 -14.01 3.96 7.90
N ASN A 79 -14.11 4.01 6.57
CA ASN A 79 -13.44 4.99 5.72
C ASN A 79 -11.90 4.96 5.79
N ARG A 80 -11.32 3.79 6.03
CA ARG A 80 -9.89 3.52 5.94
C ARG A 80 -9.65 2.49 4.84
N TYR A 81 -9.06 2.91 3.74
CA TYR A 81 -8.85 2.11 2.53
C TYR A 81 -7.37 1.81 2.37
N ALA A 82 -7.03 0.58 2.00
CA ALA A 82 -5.67 0.15 1.73
C ALA A 82 -5.57 -0.65 0.43
N ALA A 83 -4.45 -0.53 -0.30
CA ALA A 83 -4.19 -1.41 -1.44
C ALA A 83 -3.81 -2.82 -0.98
N ILE A 84 -2.89 -2.92 -0.01
CA ILE A 84 -2.47 -4.20 0.61
C ILE A 84 -2.65 -4.08 2.12
N GLY A 85 -3.39 -5.01 2.72
CA GLY A 85 -3.69 -5.00 4.15
C GLY A 85 -3.62 -6.36 4.82
N HIS A 86 -3.04 -6.41 6.01
CA HIS A 86 -2.98 -7.60 6.84
C HIS A 86 -3.52 -7.30 8.24
N THR A 87 -4.51 -8.10 8.66
CA THR A 87 -5.23 -7.92 9.94
C THR A 87 -5.20 -9.14 10.84
N GLN A 88 -4.58 -10.24 10.38
CA GLN A 88 -4.57 -11.53 11.05
C GLN A 88 -3.28 -11.77 11.84
N ASP A 89 -3.27 -12.84 12.65
CA ASP A 89 -2.09 -13.28 13.41
C ASP A 89 -1.18 -14.21 12.61
N SER A 90 -1.60 -14.63 11.41
CA SER A 90 -0.82 -15.47 10.50
C SER A 90 0.19 -14.65 9.70
N THR A 91 1.13 -15.31 9.04
CA THR A 91 1.99 -14.65 8.04
C THR A 91 1.24 -14.50 6.72
N MET A 92 1.30 -13.31 6.13
CA MET A 92 0.80 -13.02 4.78
C MET A 92 1.96 -12.66 3.86
N THR A 93 1.95 -13.17 2.63
CA THR A 93 2.97 -12.85 1.64
C THR A 93 2.34 -12.46 0.31
N VAL A 94 2.65 -11.25 -0.16
CA VAL A 94 2.28 -10.76 -1.49
C VAL A 94 3.54 -10.62 -2.33
N THR A 95 3.59 -11.27 -3.49
CA THR A 95 4.77 -11.27 -4.34
C THR A 95 4.42 -10.92 -5.78
N ALA A 96 4.95 -9.80 -6.27
CA ALA A 96 5.01 -9.50 -7.70
C ALA A 96 6.26 -10.15 -8.31
N LYS A 97 6.10 -10.86 -9.43
CA LYS A 97 7.23 -11.49 -10.13
C LYS A 97 8.22 -10.44 -10.68
N PRO A 98 9.49 -10.80 -10.88
CA PRO A 98 10.46 -9.92 -11.50
C PRO A 98 9.95 -9.33 -12.83
N GLY A 99 10.12 -8.01 -13.00
CA GLY A 99 9.65 -7.28 -14.17
C GLY A 99 8.16 -6.89 -14.15
N VAL A 100 7.42 -7.30 -13.13
CA VAL A 100 6.03 -6.86 -12.91
C VAL A 100 6.02 -5.59 -12.06
N MET A 101 5.26 -4.59 -12.50
CA MET A 101 4.93 -3.40 -11.71
C MET A 101 3.47 -3.50 -11.26
N VAL A 102 3.23 -3.30 -9.98
CA VAL A 102 1.87 -3.24 -9.42
C VAL A 102 1.53 -1.78 -9.14
N ASP A 103 0.61 -1.23 -9.90
CA ASP A 103 0.11 0.12 -9.69
C ASP A 103 -1.17 0.08 -8.85
N SER A 104 -1.22 0.94 -7.85
CA SER A 104 -2.33 0.98 -6.92
C SER A 104 -2.87 2.39 -6.77
N VAL A 105 -4.19 2.53 -6.84
CA VAL A 105 -4.89 3.80 -6.61
C VAL A 105 -5.81 3.64 -5.41
N VAL A 106 -5.60 4.44 -4.39
CA VAL A 106 -6.44 4.46 -3.19
C VAL A 106 -6.97 5.86 -2.97
N THR A 107 -8.28 6.01 -3.03
CA THR A 107 -8.95 7.28 -2.81
C THR A 107 -9.97 7.15 -1.68
N ALA A 108 -9.89 8.04 -0.70
CA ALA A 108 -10.85 8.11 0.39
C ALA A 108 -11.40 9.52 0.55
N THR A 109 -12.72 9.66 0.48
CA THR A 109 -13.40 10.93 0.77
C THR A 109 -13.73 10.98 2.25
N ASN A 110 -13.23 12.00 2.96
CA ASN A 110 -13.37 12.16 4.42
C ASN A 110 -12.83 10.95 5.21
N GLY A 111 -11.70 10.38 4.79
CA GLY A 111 -11.13 9.18 5.38
C GLY A 111 -9.62 9.10 5.25
N ARG A 112 -9.10 7.86 5.33
CA ARG A 112 -7.69 7.55 5.22
C ARG A 112 -7.40 6.66 4.03
N ALA A 113 -6.41 7.04 3.19
CA ALA A 113 -5.84 6.19 2.16
C ALA A 113 -4.49 5.62 2.63
N MET A 114 -4.29 4.32 2.40
CA MET A 114 -3.08 3.59 2.76
C MET A 114 -2.57 2.77 1.58
N GLY A 115 -1.25 2.74 1.38
CA GLY A 115 -0.64 1.84 0.39
C GLY A 115 -0.56 0.42 0.94
N ILE A 116 0.30 0.24 1.95
CA ILE A 116 0.50 -1.04 2.65
C ILE A 116 0.20 -0.83 4.13
N VAL A 117 -0.60 -1.72 4.71
CA VAL A 117 -0.90 -1.68 6.15
C VAL A 117 -0.83 -3.07 6.78
N ASN A 118 -0.08 -3.19 7.86
CA ASN A 118 -0.11 -4.33 8.78
C ASN A 118 -0.67 -3.86 10.12
N VAL A 119 -1.79 -4.41 10.55
CA VAL A 119 -2.45 -4.12 11.84
C VAL A 119 -2.73 -5.39 12.64
N GLY A 120 -2.44 -6.55 12.04
CA GLY A 120 -2.49 -7.84 12.73
C GLY A 120 -1.25 -8.11 13.58
N ASN A 121 -1.28 -9.21 14.33
CA ASN A 121 -0.10 -9.69 15.06
C ASN A 121 0.77 -10.63 14.18
N GLY A 122 0.41 -10.82 12.91
CA GLY A 122 1.16 -11.61 11.95
C GLY A 122 2.19 -10.80 11.18
N VAL A 123 3.12 -11.49 10.52
CA VAL A 123 4.13 -10.89 9.66
C VAL A 123 3.53 -10.61 8.27
N LEU A 124 3.76 -9.40 7.75
CA LEU A 124 3.43 -9.08 6.36
C LEU A 124 4.72 -8.97 5.53
N ASN A 125 4.82 -9.81 4.49
CA ASN A 125 5.88 -9.73 3.49
C ASN A 125 5.32 -9.22 2.16
N VAL A 126 5.92 -8.16 1.61
CA VAL A 126 5.56 -7.63 0.29
C VAL A 126 6.81 -7.61 -0.59
N ASN A 127 6.79 -8.41 -1.65
CA ASN A 127 7.94 -8.62 -2.52
C ASN A 127 7.64 -8.15 -3.95
N GLY A 128 8.59 -7.45 -4.56
CA GLY A 128 8.50 -6.94 -5.94
C GLY A 128 8.34 -5.42 -6.00
N ASN A 129 7.89 -4.92 -7.16
CA ASN A 129 7.86 -3.48 -7.42
C ASN A 129 6.43 -2.94 -7.37
N TYR A 130 6.23 -1.89 -6.59
CA TYR A 130 4.91 -1.31 -6.33
C TYR A 130 4.93 0.22 -6.44
N SER A 131 3.85 0.75 -7.02
CA SER A 131 3.59 2.18 -7.09
C SER A 131 2.21 2.48 -6.50
N PHE A 132 2.14 3.36 -5.53
CA PHE A 132 0.92 3.75 -4.83
C PHE A 132 0.59 5.21 -5.10
N ALA A 133 -0.60 5.47 -5.67
CA ALA A 133 -1.20 6.79 -5.78
C ALA A 133 -2.31 6.92 -4.72
N LEU A 134 -2.06 7.72 -3.68
CA LEU A 134 -2.90 7.84 -2.50
C LEU A 134 -3.52 9.23 -2.43
N ASN A 135 -4.83 9.31 -2.30
CA ASN A 135 -5.57 10.58 -2.25
C ASN A 135 -6.64 10.55 -1.15
N ALA A 136 -6.45 11.32 -0.09
CA ALA A 136 -7.39 11.38 1.04
C ALA A 136 -7.12 12.60 1.93
N ASP A 137 -8.00 12.85 2.91
CA ASP A 137 -7.72 13.86 3.95
C ASP A 137 -6.50 13.43 4.80
N THR A 138 -6.42 12.15 5.14
CA THR A 138 -5.29 11.54 5.87
C THR A 138 -4.66 10.44 5.03
N VAL A 139 -3.34 10.41 4.92
CA VAL A 139 -2.63 9.38 4.13
C VAL A 139 -1.55 8.70 4.97
N ARG A 140 -1.42 7.38 4.76
CA ARG A 140 -0.29 6.57 5.23
C ARG A 140 0.24 5.77 4.05
N GLY A 141 1.44 6.06 3.59
CA GLY A 141 2.05 5.30 2.49
C GLY A 141 2.25 3.83 2.87
N ILE A 142 3.07 3.61 3.88
CA ILE A 142 3.34 2.31 4.49
C ILE A 142 3.10 2.45 5.99
N ARG A 143 2.32 1.54 6.57
CA ARG A 143 2.02 1.57 8.01
C ARG A 143 2.14 0.19 8.63
N ASN A 144 2.90 0.09 9.69
CA ASN A 144 2.91 -1.05 10.59
C ASN A 144 2.40 -0.61 11.97
N ASN A 145 1.26 -1.13 12.37
CA ASN A 145 0.60 -0.86 13.66
C ASN A 145 0.19 -2.16 14.37
N GLY A 146 0.79 -3.27 13.98
CA GLY A 146 0.64 -4.58 14.61
C GLY A 146 1.66 -4.77 15.73
N TYR A 147 1.98 -6.02 16.03
CA TYR A 147 3.04 -6.40 16.99
C TYR A 147 4.13 -7.25 16.33
N ASN A 148 4.16 -7.36 15.02
CA ASN A 148 5.13 -8.12 14.24
C ASN A 148 5.70 -7.32 13.06
N ASP A 149 6.62 -7.93 12.34
CA ASP A 149 7.43 -7.29 11.33
C ASP A 149 6.64 -7.04 10.02
N LEU A 150 6.96 -5.93 9.37
CA LEU A 150 6.60 -5.63 8.00
C LEU A 150 7.88 -5.64 7.15
N ASN A 151 7.98 -6.60 6.23
CA ASN A 151 9.12 -6.76 5.35
C ASN A 151 8.76 -6.39 3.92
N LEU A 152 9.46 -5.43 3.36
CA LEU A 152 9.28 -4.90 2.01
C LEU A 152 10.54 -5.19 1.20
N ASN A 153 10.43 -5.99 0.14
CA ASN A 153 11.56 -6.41 -0.68
C ASN A 153 11.31 -6.04 -2.14
N GLY A 154 11.92 -4.97 -2.62
CA GLY A 154 11.77 -4.43 -3.98
C GLY A 154 11.71 -2.91 -4.01
N ASP A 155 11.27 -2.37 -5.12
CA ASP A 155 11.18 -0.93 -5.32
C ASP A 155 9.77 -0.42 -4.99
N PHE A 156 9.72 0.64 -4.19
CA PHE A 156 8.46 1.24 -3.76
C PHE A 156 8.40 2.71 -4.12
N ILE A 157 7.30 3.09 -4.77
CA ILE A 157 6.99 4.48 -5.13
C ILE A 157 5.69 4.87 -4.45
N ILE A 158 5.71 5.88 -3.62
CA ILE A 158 4.56 6.39 -2.90
C ILE A 158 4.32 7.83 -3.32
N LYS A 159 3.18 8.10 -3.95
CA LYS A 159 2.71 9.43 -4.28
C LYS A 159 1.46 9.73 -3.47
N ALA A 160 1.57 10.60 -2.51
CA ALA A 160 0.51 10.96 -1.59
C ALA A 160 0.04 12.39 -1.83
N VAL A 161 -1.26 12.56 -2.05
CA VAL A 161 -1.89 13.87 -2.17
C VAL A 161 -2.96 13.99 -1.09
N SER A 162 -2.90 15.04 -0.30
CA SER A 162 -3.91 15.31 0.71
C SER A 162 -4.46 16.72 0.56
N LYS A 163 -5.78 16.82 0.65
CA LYS A 163 -6.52 18.08 0.74
C LYS A 163 -6.88 18.41 2.19
N GLY A 164 -6.11 17.91 3.14
CA GLY A 164 -6.37 18.04 4.57
C GLY A 164 -6.97 19.38 4.96
N LYS A 165 -8.05 19.33 5.72
CA LYS A 165 -8.83 20.51 6.10
C LYS A 165 -8.35 21.14 7.41
N ASN A 166 -7.60 20.35 8.20
CA ASN A 166 -7.18 20.73 9.53
C ASN A 166 -5.73 20.32 9.80
N SER A 167 -4.85 21.30 9.84
CA SER A 167 -3.41 21.12 10.06
C SER A 167 -3.04 20.36 11.35
N ASN A 168 -3.93 20.31 12.34
CA ASN A 168 -3.66 19.64 13.61
C ASN A 168 -4.08 18.16 13.64
N ASN A 169 -5.11 17.79 12.87
CA ASN A 169 -5.70 16.45 12.89
C ASN A 169 -5.40 15.65 11.63
N ASP A 170 -5.23 16.31 10.49
CA ASP A 170 -4.93 15.64 9.24
C ASP A 170 -3.42 15.51 9.10
N VAL A 171 -2.94 14.28 9.10
CA VAL A 171 -1.51 13.98 9.02
C VAL A 171 -1.25 13.06 7.83
N VAL A 172 -0.30 13.44 7.01
CA VAL A 172 0.21 12.60 5.91
C VAL A 172 1.56 12.04 6.32
N VAL A 173 1.68 10.72 6.30
CA VAL A 173 2.93 10.03 6.65
C VAL A 173 3.35 9.12 5.50
N GLY A 174 4.60 9.20 5.10
CA GLY A 174 5.16 8.31 4.09
C GLY A 174 5.33 6.88 4.61
N VAL A 175 6.11 6.71 5.66
CA VAL A 175 6.32 5.42 6.35
C VAL A 175 6.08 5.60 7.83
N GLU A 176 5.24 4.75 8.44
CA GLU A 176 4.85 4.83 9.84
C GLU A 176 5.01 3.48 10.55
N ALA A 177 5.80 3.45 11.61
CA ALA A 177 5.82 2.35 12.59
C ALA A 177 5.23 2.83 13.92
N PHE A 178 4.36 2.00 14.50
CA PHE A 178 3.63 2.30 15.72
C PHE A 178 3.41 1.02 16.54
N ASN A 179 3.43 1.08 17.88
CA ASN A 179 3.08 -0.03 18.80
C ASN A 179 3.99 -1.28 18.79
N GLY A 180 5.30 -1.13 18.78
CA GLY A 180 6.17 -2.31 18.99
C GLY A 180 6.53 -3.08 17.73
N THR A 181 6.64 -2.41 16.58
CA THR A 181 6.80 -3.07 15.29
C THR A 181 8.05 -2.66 14.54
N ASN A 182 8.65 -3.61 13.82
CA ASN A 182 9.73 -3.29 12.91
C ASN A 182 9.23 -3.13 11.47
N ILE A 183 9.87 -2.25 10.72
CA ILE A 183 9.73 -2.15 9.27
C ILE A 183 11.12 -2.34 8.66
N THR A 184 11.24 -3.26 7.73
CA THR A 184 12.46 -3.42 6.94
C THR A 184 12.13 -3.21 5.47
N VAL A 185 12.84 -2.29 4.83
CA VAL A 185 12.72 -1.99 3.39
C VAL A 185 14.03 -2.37 2.71
N ASN A 186 13.99 -3.39 1.85
CA ASN A 186 15.10 -3.86 1.06
C ASN A 186 14.79 -3.65 -0.42
N GLY A 187 15.72 -3.08 -1.20
CA GLY A 187 15.55 -2.86 -2.64
C GLY A 187 16.54 -1.85 -3.18
N ASP A 188 16.37 -1.51 -4.45
CA ASP A 188 17.19 -0.47 -5.03
C ASP A 188 16.64 0.92 -4.70
N LYS A 189 15.31 1.06 -4.62
CA LYS A 189 14.68 2.36 -4.54
C LYS A 189 13.46 2.44 -3.65
N LEU A 190 13.44 3.45 -2.77
CA LEU A 190 12.25 3.92 -2.08
C LEU A 190 12.01 5.40 -2.40
N ASN A 191 10.92 5.71 -3.08
CA ASN A 191 10.51 7.09 -3.35
C ASN A 191 9.23 7.42 -2.60
N ILE A 192 9.26 8.50 -1.84
CA ILE A 192 8.11 9.07 -1.14
C ILE A 192 7.94 10.51 -1.61
N ASP A 193 6.84 10.78 -2.32
CA ASP A 193 6.48 12.12 -2.82
C ASP A 193 5.13 12.52 -2.23
N ILE A 194 5.14 13.51 -1.34
CA ILE A 194 3.97 13.95 -0.59
C ILE A 194 3.66 15.39 -0.96
N THR A 195 2.41 15.66 -1.32
CA THR A 195 1.89 17.02 -1.51
C THR A 195 0.62 17.20 -0.69
N THR A 196 0.52 18.30 0.04
CA THR A 196 -0.68 18.63 0.80
C THR A 196 -0.96 20.14 0.79
N ASP A 197 -2.24 20.50 0.90
CA ASP A 197 -2.65 21.87 1.04
C ASP A 197 -2.48 22.34 2.50
N ASN A 198 -3.01 21.62 3.47
CA ASN A 198 -3.05 22.05 4.87
C ASN A 198 -2.75 20.96 5.92
N ALA A 199 -2.46 19.74 5.53
CA ALA A 199 -2.14 18.68 6.49
C ALA A 199 -0.68 18.77 6.97
N ARG A 200 -0.42 18.29 8.18
CA ARG A 200 0.95 18.05 8.65
C ARG A 200 1.60 16.93 7.85
N ILE A 201 2.84 17.12 7.46
CA ILE A 201 3.61 16.10 6.75
C ILE A 201 4.69 15.51 7.67
N ILE A 202 4.83 14.17 7.61
CA ILE A 202 5.94 13.44 8.21
C ILE A 202 6.42 12.42 7.17
N GLY A 203 7.64 12.54 6.68
CA GLY A 203 8.19 11.59 5.71
C GLY A 203 8.30 10.18 6.29
N VAL A 204 9.01 10.04 7.42
CA VAL A 204 9.12 8.80 8.18
C VAL A 204 8.76 9.07 9.64
N GLN A 205 7.82 8.33 10.17
CA GLN A 205 7.41 8.38 11.58
C GLN A 205 7.70 7.04 12.25
N ASN A 206 8.59 7.05 13.21
CA ASN A 206 8.84 5.91 14.09
C ASN A 206 8.48 6.33 15.52
N PHE A 207 7.25 5.98 15.92
CA PHE A 207 6.70 6.42 17.19
C PHE A 207 6.41 5.20 18.04
N ASN A 208 7.38 4.86 18.88
CA ASN A 208 7.30 3.64 19.66
C ASN A 208 7.87 3.79 21.05
N ASN A 209 7.35 2.99 21.97
CA ASN A 209 7.74 3.03 23.38
C ASN A 209 8.67 1.87 23.79
N ASN A 210 9.05 0.97 22.84
CA ASN A 210 9.73 -0.29 23.16
C ASN A 210 11.02 -0.55 22.36
N GLY A 211 11.57 0.47 21.67
CA GLY A 211 12.87 0.38 21.00
C GLY A 211 12.85 -0.25 19.61
N GLU A 212 11.72 -0.22 18.94
CA GLU A 212 11.55 -0.76 17.61
C GLU A 212 12.32 0.00 16.53
N THR A 213 12.51 -0.65 15.39
CA THR A 213 13.39 -0.16 14.36
C THR A 213 12.69 -0.08 13.00
N ILE A 214 12.85 1.06 12.33
CA ILE A 214 12.67 1.15 10.89
C ILE A 214 14.05 1.10 10.24
N THR A 215 14.26 0.13 9.33
CA THR A 215 15.52 -0.03 8.61
C THR A 215 15.29 0.09 7.11
N PHE A 216 15.93 1.07 6.50
CA PHE A 216 15.99 1.25 5.05
C PHE A 216 17.34 0.74 4.54
N ASN A 217 17.32 -0.43 3.89
CA ASN A 217 18.45 -1.03 3.18
C ASN A 217 18.39 -0.72 1.67
N SER A 218 17.51 0.19 1.28
CA SER A 218 17.43 0.64 -0.12
C SER A 218 18.71 1.38 -0.51
N ASN A 219 19.21 1.13 -1.74
CA ASN A 219 20.37 1.84 -2.26
C ASN A 219 20.11 3.35 -2.32
N ASP A 220 18.90 3.74 -2.73
CA ASP A 220 18.46 5.14 -2.80
C ASP A 220 17.10 5.33 -2.10
N THR A 221 17.06 6.16 -1.07
CA THR A 221 15.83 6.61 -0.42
C THR A 221 15.60 8.09 -0.68
N SER A 222 14.48 8.44 -1.29
CA SER A 222 14.09 9.83 -1.56
C SER A 222 12.78 10.16 -0.84
N ILE A 223 12.78 11.22 -0.05
CA ILE A 223 11.61 11.76 0.63
C ILE A 223 11.45 13.20 0.18
N LYS A 224 10.42 13.44 -0.64
CA LYS A 224 10.04 14.78 -1.06
C LYS A 224 8.71 15.14 -0.45
N ALA A 225 8.63 16.27 0.21
CA ALA A 225 7.43 16.73 0.85
C ALA A 225 7.19 18.21 0.56
N VAL A 226 6.02 18.53 0.00
CA VAL A 226 5.61 19.88 -0.35
C VAL A 226 4.29 20.21 0.32
N GLN A 227 4.31 21.22 1.15
CA GLN A 227 3.11 21.82 1.70
C GLN A 227 2.84 23.16 1.01
N ILE A 228 1.62 23.35 0.53
CA ILE A 228 1.22 24.53 -0.25
C ILE A 228 0.57 25.58 0.63
N GLY A 229 -0.19 25.18 1.64
CA GLY A 229 -0.90 26.09 2.58
C GLY A 229 -0.02 26.58 3.72
N THR A 230 -0.58 27.42 4.56
CA THR A 230 0.11 28.06 5.68
C THR A 230 -0.18 27.37 7.02
N GLY A 231 0.78 27.42 7.95
CA GLY A 231 0.60 27.03 9.34
C GLY A 231 0.72 25.55 9.69
N SER A 232 1.19 24.72 8.77
CA SER A 232 1.46 23.30 9.05
C SER A 232 2.96 22.99 9.13
N VAL A 233 3.27 21.88 9.77
CA VAL A 233 4.64 21.42 9.98
C VAL A 233 4.98 20.33 8.95
N CYS A 234 6.17 20.44 8.35
CA CYS A 234 6.74 19.43 7.48
C CYS A 234 8.00 18.86 8.15
N GLN A 235 8.02 17.55 8.38
CA GLN A 235 9.13 16.84 9.01
C GLN A 235 9.59 15.71 8.11
N GLY A 236 10.92 15.60 7.89
CA GLY A 236 11.50 14.50 7.12
C GLY A 236 11.44 13.20 7.90
N VAL A 237 12.00 13.19 9.11
CA VAL A 237 12.02 12.02 10.00
C VAL A 237 11.63 12.44 11.41
N LEU A 238 10.71 11.71 12.01
CA LEU A 238 10.32 11.84 13.40
C LEU A 238 10.49 10.48 14.09
N ALA A 239 11.49 10.36 14.96
CA ALA A 239 11.72 9.17 15.77
C ALA A 239 11.53 9.53 17.25
N TYR A 240 10.73 8.76 17.97
CA TYR A 240 10.48 8.93 19.40
C TYR A 240 10.66 7.60 20.11
N GLN A 241 11.65 7.51 21.00
CA GLN A 241 12.04 6.30 21.75
C GLN A 241 12.26 5.05 20.86
N SER A 242 12.78 5.27 19.65
CA SER A 242 12.90 4.27 18.59
C SER A 242 14.09 4.58 17.69
N THR A 243 14.47 3.65 16.84
CA THR A 243 15.61 3.77 15.93
C THR A 243 15.15 3.79 14.47
N THR A 244 15.70 4.73 13.69
CA THR A 244 15.51 4.75 12.24
C THR A 244 16.88 4.71 11.56
N ASN A 245 17.14 3.64 10.80
CA ASN A 245 18.40 3.40 10.11
C ASN A 245 18.24 3.63 8.61
N PHE A 246 19.16 4.36 8.01
CA PHE A 246 19.30 4.49 6.57
C PHE A 246 20.69 3.95 6.17
N ASN A 247 20.73 2.83 5.48
CA ASN A 247 21.97 2.14 5.12
C ASN A 247 22.44 2.46 3.68
N GLY A 248 21.65 3.19 2.89
CA GLY A 248 21.99 3.69 1.55
C GLY A 248 22.01 5.20 1.46
N ASN A 249 21.96 5.71 0.23
CA ASN A 249 21.86 7.14 -0.03
C ASN A 249 20.49 7.68 0.40
N VAL A 250 20.47 8.83 1.06
CA VAL A 250 19.22 9.47 1.49
C VAL A 250 19.14 10.90 0.99
N VAL A 251 18.02 11.24 0.37
CA VAL A 251 17.70 12.63 -0.01
C VAL A 251 16.37 13.00 0.64
N ILE A 252 16.37 14.06 1.43
CA ILE A 252 15.15 14.61 2.06
C ILE A 252 15.00 16.05 1.57
N ASP A 253 13.96 16.30 0.76
CA ASP A 253 13.63 17.61 0.19
C ASP A 253 12.28 18.07 0.75
N LEU A 254 12.29 19.08 1.60
CA LEU A 254 11.13 19.59 2.30
C LEU A 254 10.86 21.04 1.89
N LYS A 255 9.61 21.33 1.56
CA LYS A 255 9.15 22.68 1.25
C LYS A 255 7.86 22.96 2.01
N ALA A 256 7.92 23.85 2.97
CA ALA A 256 6.79 24.31 3.79
C ALA A 256 7.12 25.66 4.42
N ASP A 257 6.10 26.29 5.02
CA ASP A 257 6.31 27.51 5.83
C ASP A 257 7.11 27.22 7.10
N GLN A 258 6.98 25.99 7.65
CA GLN A 258 7.72 25.51 8.82
C GLN A 258 8.28 24.11 8.54
N VAL A 259 9.58 23.96 8.72
CA VAL A 259 10.31 22.69 8.52
C VAL A 259 10.98 22.27 9.81
#